data_eaf58b863c2231a5e4c47b0cbd98e1d1
#
_entry.id   eaf58b863c2231a5e4c47b0cbd98e1d1
#
_cell.length_a   1.000
_cell.length_b   1.000
_cell.length_c   1.000
_cell.angle_alpha   90.00
_cell.angle_beta   90.00
_cell.angle_gamma   90.00
#
_symmetry.space_group_name_H-M   'P 1'
#
loop_
_entity.id
_entity.type
_entity.pdbx_description
1 polymer ?
#
loop_
_entity_poly.entity_id
_entity_poly.type
_entity_poly.pdbx_seq_one_letter_code
_entity_poly.pdbx_strand_id
1 'polypeptide(L)'
;RIGRKPLIVGGLLIFVIGSIIAALTDSIWGIILGRALQGSGAIAAAVMALLSDLTREQNRTKAMAFIGVSFGVTFAIAMVLGPIVTHQLGLHALFWMIAILASLGILLTLWVVPNSHNHVLNRESGMVKGCFSKVLAEPKLLKLNFGIMCLHIMLMSTFVALPGQLEAAGFPAAEHWKIYLVTMVISFIAVVPFIIYAEVKRKMKRVFLFCVALLLIAEIVLWGAGGYFWELVAGVQLFFLAFNLLEALLPSLISKESPAGYKGTAMGIYSTSQFIGVAIGGALGGWVDGLFDSQTVFLL
;
A
#
# COMPACT_ATOMS: atom_id res chain seq x y z
N ARG A 1 -24.03 -17.40 5.94
CA ARG A 1 -22.94 -16.65 5.27
C ARG A 1 -23.24 -15.17 5.40
N ILE A 2 -22.30 -14.40 5.94
CA ILE A 2 -22.43 -12.94 6.10
C ILE A 2 -22.36 -12.31 4.71
N GLY A 3 -23.32 -11.42 4.38
CA GLY A 3 -23.31 -10.66 3.14
C GLY A 3 -22.12 -9.71 3.05
N ARG A 4 -21.74 -9.25 1.85
CA ARG A 4 -20.58 -8.37 1.67
C ARG A 4 -20.75 -7.01 2.34
N LYS A 5 -21.96 -6.42 2.26
CA LYS A 5 -22.27 -5.12 2.88
C LYS A 5 -22.13 -5.14 4.41
N PRO A 6 -22.68 -6.11 5.16
CA PRO A 6 -22.44 -6.24 6.60
C PRO A 6 -20.96 -6.44 6.95
N LEU A 7 -20.20 -7.17 6.12
CA LEU A 7 -18.77 -7.36 6.33
C LEU A 7 -18.00 -6.04 6.19
N ILE A 8 -18.31 -5.22 5.19
CA ILE A 8 -17.72 -3.90 4.99
C ILE A 8 -18.05 -2.98 6.18
N VAL A 9 -19.32 -2.92 6.57
CA VAL A 9 -19.75 -2.08 7.71
C VAL A 9 -19.08 -2.53 9.01
N GLY A 10 -19.03 -3.85 9.27
CA GLY A 10 -18.36 -4.40 10.46
C GLY A 10 -16.86 -4.08 10.49
N GLY A 11 -16.16 -4.22 9.36
CA GLY A 11 -14.75 -3.86 9.23
C GLY A 11 -14.50 -2.36 9.44
N LEU A 12 -15.35 -1.51 8.84
CA LEU A 12 -15.28 -0.05 9.06
C LEU A 12 -15.56 0.35 10.51
N LEU A 13 -16.49 -0.33 11.20
CA LEU A 13 -16.74 -0.09 12.63
C LEU A 13 -15.50 -0.40 13.48
N ILE A 14 -14.84 -1.53 13.25
CA ILE A 14 -13.57 -1.88 13.92
C ILE A 14 -12.50 -0.82 13.62
N PHE A 15 -12.43 -0.37 12.37
CA PHE A 15 -11.50 0.67 11.93
C PHE A 15 -11.76 2.02 12.63
N VAL A 16 -13.03 2.44 12.77
CA VAL A 16 -13.44 3.64 13.52
C VAL A 16 -13.07 3.54 14.99
N ILE A 17 -13.36 2.40 15.64
CA ILE A 17 -13.01 2.16 17.05
C ILE A 17 -11.49 2.28 17.23
N GLY A 18 -10.70 1.64 16.36
CA GLY A 18 -9.25 1.74 16.40
C GLY A 18 -8.74 3.16 16.21
N SER A 19 -9.38 3.94 15.32
CA SER A 19 -9.05 5.35 15.09
C SER A 19 -9.36 6.22 16.29
N ILE A 20 -10.49 5.99 16.96
CA ILE A 20 -10.88 6.72 18.17
C ILE A 20 -9.92 6.40 19.34
N ILE A 21 -9.55 5.13 19.52
CA ILE A 21 -8.56 4.75 20.54
C ILE A 21 -7.24 5.48 20.29
N ALA A 22 -6.74 5.47 19.05
CA ALA A 22 -5.51 6.18 18.70
C ALA A 22 -5.63 7.72 18.86
N ALA A 23 -6.83 8.27 18.66
CA ALA A 23 -7.09 9.71 18.82
C ALA A 23 -7.20 10.16 20.29
N LEU A 24 -7.56 9.27 21.20
CA LEU A 24 -7.78 9.60 22.64
C LEU A 24 -6.59 9.27 23.52
N THR A 25 -5.57 8.57 23.01
CA THR A 25 -4.45 8.10 23.84
C THR A 25 -3.19 8.92 23.61
N ASP A 26 -2.47 9.22 24.70
CA ASP A 26 -1.13 9.79 24.67
C ASP A 26 -0.04 8.70 24.77
N SER A 27 -0.44 7.46 25.01
CA SER A 27 0.48 6.34 25.16
C SER A 27 0.80 5.69 23.84
N ILE A 28 2.09 5.38 23.58
CA ILE A 28 2.52 4.63 22.40
C ILE A 28 1.81 3.26 22.30
N TRP A 29 1.55 2.60 23.41
CA TRP A 29 0.83 1.32 23.44
C TRP A 29 -0.63 1.46 23.03
N GLY A 30 -1.28 2.57 23.40
CA GLY A 30 -2.63 2.87 22.94
C GLY A 30 -2.68 3.16 21.44
N ILE A 31 -1.69 3.87 20.90
CA ILE A 31 -1.56 4.09 19.46
C ILE A 31 -1.35 2.75 18.74
N ILE A 32 -0.46 1.89 19.24
CA ILE A 32 -0.21 0.55 18.67
C ILE A 32 -1.50 -0.27 18.65
N LEU A 33 -2.26 -0.29 19.77
CA LEU A 33 -3.55 -1.00 19.85
C LEU A 33 -4.55 -0.44 18.84
N GLY A 34 -4.70 0.89 18.77
CA GLY A 34 -5.57 1.56 17.81
C GLY A 34 -5.22 1.20 16.37
N ARG A 35 -3.93 1.21 16.02
CA ARG A 35 -3.43 0.82 14.69
C ARG A 35 -3.65 -0.67 14.39
N ALA A 36 -3.48 -1.55 15.37
CA ALA A 36 -3.76 -2.98 15.22
C ALA A 36 -5.25 -3.24 14.93
N LEU A 37 -6.14 -2.53 15.62
CA LEU A 37 -7.59 -2.59 15.36
C LEU A 37 -7.92 -2.03 13.97
N GLN A 38 -7.35 -0.90 13.56
CA GLN A 38 -7.53 -0.37 12.20
C GLN A 38 -7.11 -1.40 11.15
N GLY A 39 -5.97 -2.08 11.34
CA GLY A 39 -5.49 -3.12 10.43
C GLY A 39 -6.43 -4.35 10.39
N SER A 40 -7.01 -4.75 11.52
CA SER A 40 -7.96 -5.87 11.57
C SER A 40 -9.30 -5.56 10.89
N GLY A 41 -9.66 -4.28 10.75
CA GLY A 41 -10.82 -3.81 10.02
C GLY A 41 -10.63 -3.71 8.50
N ALA A 42 -9.62 -4.34 7.93
CA ALA A 42 -9.31 -4.26 6.50
C ALA A 42 -10.45 -4.77 5.62
N ILE A 43 -11.05 -3.87 4.82
CA ILE A 43 -12.23 -4.12 3.99
C ILE A 43 -11.94 -4.19 2.49
N ALA A 44 -10.70 -3.92 2.06
CA ALA A 44 -10.35 -3.77 0.65
C ALA A 44 -10.84 -4.95 -0.22
N ALA A 45 -10.60 -6.18 0.22
CA ALA A 45 -11.04 -7.37 -0.49
C ALA A 45 -12.57 -7.47 -0.58
N ALA A 46 -13.30 -7.09 0.47
CA ALA A 46 -14.77 -7.11 0.49
C ALA A 46 -15.35 -6.05 -0.45
N VAL A 47 -14.75 -4.85 -0.49
CA VAL A 47 -15.14 -3.76 -1.41
C VAL A 47 -14.90 -4.16 -2.87
N MET A 48 -13.72 -4.70 -3.18
CA MET A 48 -13.40 -5.17 -4.54
C MET A 48 -14.34 -6.29 -4.98
N ALA A 49 -14.68 -7.21 -4.08
CA ALA A 49 -15.61 -8.27 -4.36
C ALA A 49 -17.05 -7.73 -4.57
N LEU A 50 -17.50 -6.78 -3.75
CA LEU A 50 -18.81 -6.14 -3.91
C LEU A 50 -18.89 -5.39 -5.25
N LEU A 51 -17.87 -4.63 -5.61
CA LEU A 51 -17.79 -3.96 -6.90
C LEU A 51 -17.89 -4.96 -8.06
N SER A 52 -17.18 -6.07 -7.98
CA SER A 52 -17.23 -7.13 -8.98
C SER A 52 -18.64 -7.73 -9.12
N ASP A 53 -19.34 -7.88 -7.99
CA ASP A 53 -20.71 -8.42 -7.97
C ASP A 53 -21.74 -7.43 -8.55
N LEU A 54 -21.51 -6.11 -8.37
CA LEU A 54 -22.40 -5.04 -8.85
C LEU A 54 -22.10 -4.59 -10.28
N THR A 55 -20.98 -5.03 -10.86
CA THR A 55 -20.52 -4.58 -12.18
C THR A 55 -20.70 -5.68 -13.22
N ARG A 56 -21.27 -5.33 -14.40
CA ARG A 56 -21.37 -6.26 -15.53
C ARG A 56 -19.97 -6.66 -16.01
N GLU A 57 -19.79 -7.91 -16.47
CA GLU A 57 -18.51 -8.45 -16.93
C GLU A 57 -17.77 -7.54 -17.91
N GLN A 58 -18.48 -6.96 -18.87
CA GLN A 58 -17.95 -6.07 -19.89
C GLN A 58 -17.30 -4.80 -19.32
N ASN A 59 -17.76 -4.32 -18.15
CA ASN A 59 -17.31 -3.09 -17.51
C ASN A 59 -16.42 -3.32 -16.28
N ARG A 60 -16.23 -4.59 -15.87
CA ARG A 60 -15.50 -4.95 -14.65
C ARG A 60 -14.06 -4.42 -14.66
N THR A 61 -13.36 -4.55 -15.78
CA THR A 61 -11.98 -4.03 -15.93
C THR A 61 -11.94 -2.50 -15.77
N LYS A 62 -12.91 -1.79 -16.34
CA LYS A 62 -12.99 -0.33 -16.19
C LYS A 62 -13.28 0.08 -14.74
N ALA A 63 -14.17 -0.62 -14.06
CA ALA A 63 -14.49 -0.37 -12.66
C ALA A 63 -13.29 -0.63 -11.73
N MET A 64 -12.53 -1.70 -11.97
CA MET A 64 -11.31 -1.99 -11.22
C MET A 64 -10.21 -0.96 -11.48
N ALA A 65 -10.05 -0.52 -12.73
CA ALA A 65 -9.11 0.55 -13.08
C ALA A 65 -9.49 1.88 -12.38
N PHE A 66 -10.78 2.21 -12.31
CA PHE A 66 -11.26 3.39 -11.60
C PHE A 66 -10.94 3.35 -10.09
N ILE A 67 -11.07 2.19 -9.45
CA ILE A 67 -10.63 2.03 -8.05
C ILE A 67 -9.12 2.24 -7.92
N GLY A 68 -8.32 1.68 -8.83
CA GLY A 68 -6.86 1.88 -8.81
C GLY A 68 -6.49 3.36 -8.91
N VAL A 69 -7.13 4.11 -9.82
CA VAL A 69 -6.96 5.57 -9.93
C VAL A 69 -7.40 6.28 -8.65
N SER A 70 -8.54 5.87 -8.05
CA SER A 70 -9.03 6.45 -6.80
C SER A 70 -8.05 6.25 -5.65
N PHE A 71 -7.40 5.09 -5.54
CA PHE A 71 -6.34 4.86 -4.57
C PHE A 71 -5.15 5.80 -4.78
N GLY A 72 -4.69 5.96 -6.03
CA GLY A 72 -3.60 6.87 -6.36
C GLY A 72 -3.90 8.33 -6.00
N VAL A 73 -5.09 8.81 -6.36
CA VAL A 73 -5.55 10.18 -6.01
C VAL A 73 -5.67 10.35 -4.50
N THR A 74 -6.28 9.39 -3.81
CA THR A 74 -6.43 9.44 -2.34
C THR A 74 -5.07 9.42 -1.64
N PHE A 75 -4.12 8.63 -2.14
CA PHE A 75 -2.77 8.59 -1.62
C PHE A 75 -2.06 9.94 -1.78
N ALA A 76 -2.17 10.58 -2.96
CA ALA A 76 -1.61 11.90 -3.20
C ALA A 76 -2.21 12.97 -2.28
N ILE A 77 -3.55 12.94 -2.09
CA ILE A 77 -4.24 13.83 -1.16
C ILE A 77 -3.78 13.59 0.28
N ALA A 78 -3.68 12.33 0.72
CA ALA A 78 -3.25 11.97 2.06
C ALA A 78 -1.80 12.41 2.35
N MET A 79 -0.93 12.32 1.33
CA MET A 79 0.47 12.74 1.44
C MET A 79 0.64 14.24 1.66
N VAL A 80 -0.30 15.05 1.15
CA VAL A 80 -0.35 16.50 1.38
C VAL A 80 -1.06 16.83 2.69
N LEU A 81 -2.25 16.26 2.91
CA LEU A 81 -3.07 16.58 4.09
C LEU A 81 -2.48 16.06 5.39
N GLY A 82 -1.84 14.88 5.36
CA GLY A 82 -1.27 14.25 6.55
C GLY A 82 -0.31 15.18 7.30
N PRO A 83 0.80 15.62 6.68
CA PRO A 83 1.74 16.54 7.30
C PRO A 83 1.11 17.90 7.70
N ILE A 84 0.22 18.46 6.89
CA ILE A 84 -0.46 19.73 7.19
C ILE A 84 -1.31 19.59 8.46
N VAL A 85 -2.16 18.57 8.53
CA VAL A 85 -3.02 18.33 9.69
C VAL A 85 -2.18 18.03 10.93
N THR A 86 -1.16 17.20 10.80
CA THR A 86 -0.32 16.82 11.93
C THR A 86 0.48 18.00 12.47
N HIS A 87 0.99 18.87 11.60
CA HIS A 87 1.75 20.05 11.99
C HIS A 87 0.87 21.14 12.62
N GLN A 88 -0.35 21.37 12.09
CA GLN A 88 -1.22 22.45 12.54
C GLN A 88 -2.11 22.06 13.71
N LEU A 89 -2.61 20.83 13.75
CA LEU A 89 -3.62 20.36 14.69
C LEU A 89 -3.16 19.19 15.56
N GLY A 90 -1.95 18.65 15.28
CA GLY A 90 -1.39 17.53 16.02
C GLY A 90 -1.82 16.17 15.54
N LEU A 91 -1.15 15.12 16.04
CA LEU A 91 -1.37 13.73 15.65
C LEU A 91 -2.79 13.22 15.98
N HIS A 92 -3.34 13.65 17.10
CA HIS A 92 -4.70 13.29 17.54
C HIS A 92 -5.77 13.74 16.53
N ALA A 93 -5.62 14.95 15.98
CA ALA A 93 -6.54 15.48 14.97
C ALA A 93 -6.52 14.62 13.68
N LEU A 94 -5.37 14.08 13.30
CA LEU A 94 -5.26 13.15 12.16
C LEU A 94 -6.12 11.90 12.39
N PHE A 95 -6.02 11.29 13.58
CA PHE A 95 -6.82 10.10 13.91
C PHE A 95 -8.32 10.41 14.00
N TRP A 96 -8.71 11.58 14.51
CA TRP A 96 -10.11 12.05 14.48
C TRP A 96 -10.62 12.23 13.05
N MET A 97 -9.83 12.84 12.17
CA MET A 97 -10.17 12.99 10.75
C MET A 97 -10.41 11.63 10.10
N ILE A 98 -9.54 10.66 10.36
CA ILE A 98 -9.66 9.28 9.86
C ILE A 98 -10.96 8.62 10.39
N ALA A 99 -11.28 8.77 11.68
CA ALA A 99 -12.50 8.25 12.29
C ALA A 99 -13.77 8.84 11.66
N ILE A 100 -13.78 10.15 11.41
CA ILE A 100 -14.90 10.84 10.74
C ILE A 100 -15.07 10.34 9.31
N LEU A 101 -14.00 10.28 8.53
CA LEU A 101 -14.05 9.79 7.14
C LEU A 101 -14.54 8.33 7.06
N ALA A 102 -14.08 7.47 7.96
CA ALA A 102 -14.53 6.07 8.02
C ALA A 102 -16.02 5.97 8.42
N SER A 103 -16.47 6.83 9.35
CA SER A 103 -17.90 6.91 9.75
C SER A 103 -18.78 7.37 8.58
N LEU A 104 -18.34 8.36 7.81
CA LEU A 104 -19.00 8.76 6.57
C LEU A 104 -19.01 7.61 5.55
N GLY A 105 -17.95 6.82 5.46
CA GLY A 105 -17.89 5.60 4.65
C GLY A 105 -18.93 4.55 5.06
N ILE A 106 -19.19 4.40 6.37
CA ILE A 106 -20.28 3.52 6.87
C ILE A 106 -21.65 4.03 6.42
N LEU A 107 -21.92 5.33 6.60
CA LEU A 107 -23.18 5.93 6.19
C LEU A 107 -23.41 5.80 4.69
N LEU A 108 -22.39 6.06 3.88
CA LEU A 108 -22.42 5.90 2.44
C LEU A 108 -22.67 4.44 2.05
N THR A 109 -22.02 3.50 2.72
CA THR A 109 -22.24 2.07 2.48
C THR A 109 -23.66 1.64 2.82
N LEU A 110 -24.23 2.14 3.92
CA LEU A 110 -25.59 1.78 4.35
C LEU A 110 -26.67 2.36 3.44
N TRP A 111 -26.53 3.63 3.03
CA TRP A 111 -27.61 4.35 2.35
C TRP A 111 -27.48 4.37 0.83
N VAL A 112 -26.25 4.43 0.29
CA VAL A 112 -26.03 4.61 -1.15
C VAL A 112 -25.71 3.30 -1.86
N VAL A 113 -24.92 2.41 -1.22
CA VAL A 113 -24.49 1.18 -1.86
C VAL A 113 -25.65 0.18 -1.94
N PRO A 114 -26.02 -0.32 -3.12
CA PRO A 114 -27.11 -1.29 -3.25
C PRO A 114 -26.74 -2.65 -2.65
N ASN A 115 -27.75 -3.40 -2.21
CA ASN A 115 -27.56 -4.77 -1.78
C ASN A 115 -27.32 -5.67 -3.01
N SER A 116 -26.29 -6.50 -2.96
CA SER A 116 -26.09 -7.53 -3.97
C SER A 116 -27.06 -8.70 -3.68
N HIS A 117 -28.09 -8.85 -4.50
CA HIS A 117 -29.06 -9.95 -4.40
C HIS A 117 -28.59 -11.24 -5.10
N ASN A 118 -27.59 -11.14 -5.96
CA ASN A 118 -27.08 -12.28 -6.72
C ASN A 118 -25.81 -12.83 -6.06
N HIS A 119 -25.99 -13.78 -5.14
CA HIS A 119 -24.90 -14.63 -4.66
C HIS A 119 -24.52 -15.68 -5.72
N VAL A 120 -24.18 -15.25 -6.92
CA VAL A 120 -23.43 -16.11 -7.81
C VAL A 120 -22.04 -16.22 -7.20
N LEU A 121 -21.78 -17.35 -6.58
CA LEU A 121 -20.46 -17.73 -6.08
C LEU A 121 -19.50 -17.77 -7.29
N ASN A 122 -18.93 -16.62 -7.63
CA ASN A 122 -17.75 -16.61 -8.47
C ASN A 122 -16.65 -17.32 -7.67
N ARG A 123 -16.45 -18.62 -7.96
CA ARG A 123 -15.37 -19.44 -7.36
C ARG A 123 -14.01 -18.79 -7.47
N GLU A 124 -13.84 -17.84 -8.41
CA GLU A 124 -12.62 -17.12 -8.65
C GLU A 124 -12.31 -16.02 -7.62
N SER A 125 -13.31 -15.48 -6.91
CA SER A 125 -13.16 -14.37 -5.96
C SER A 125 -13.20 -14.77 -4.48
N GLY A 126 -13.41 -16.06 -4.18
CA GLY A 126 -13.54 -16.56 -2.81
C GLY A 126 -12.37 -17.44 -2.38
N MET A 127 -12.07 -17.43 -1.07
CA MET A 127 -11.10 -18.37 -0.48
C MET A 127 -11.74 -19.77 -0.49
N VAL A 128 -11.21 -20.70 -1.28
CA VAL A 128 -11.67 -22.09 -1.34
C VAL A 128 -10.88 -22.92 -0.32
N LYS A 129 -11.56 -23.64 0.58
CA LYS A 129 -10.91 -24.52 1.55
C LYS A 129 -10.00 -25.54 0.84
N GLY A 130 -8.78 -25.72 1.32
CA GLY A 130 -7.77 -26.62 0.73
C GLY A 130 -6.90 -26.01 -0.36
N CYS A 131 -7.16 -24.78 -0.81
CA CYS A 131 -6.36 -24.10 -1.83
C CYS A 131 -5.17 -23.33 -1.28
N PHE A 132 -5.22 -22.97 0.00
CA PHE A 132 -4.16 -22.20 0.67
C PHE A 132 -2.80 -22.90 0.59
N SER A 133 -2.73 -24.19 0.94
CA SER A 133 -1.51 -24.98 0.86
C SER A 133 -1.01 -25.15 -0.57
N LYS A 134 -1.90 -25.29 -1.55
CA LYS A 134 -1.54 -25.40 -2.96
C LYS A 134 -0.92 -24.13 -3.51
N VAL A 135 -1.49 -22.97 -3.15
CA VAL A 135 -0.94 -21.65 -3.56
C VAL A 135 0.40 -21.39 -2.88
N LEU A 136 0.55 -21.74 -1.60
CA LEU A 136 1.84 -21.62 -0.89
C LEU A 136 2.90 -22.62 -1.40
N ALA A 137 2.50 -23.75 -1.95
CA ALA A 137 3.43 -24.72 -2.52
C ALA A 137 3.91 -24.35 -3.93
N GLU A 138 3.27 -23.36 -4.60
CA GLU A 138 3.68 -22.94 -5.96
C GLU A 138 4.90 -22.01 -5.89
N PRO A 139 6.10 -22.47 -6.36
CA PRO A 139 7.34 -21.70 -6.18
C PRO A 139 7.33 -20.31 -6.85
N LYS A 140 6.59 -20.18 -7.94
CA LYS A 140 6.49 -18.89 -8.66
C LYS A 140 5.72 -17.87 -7.83
N LEU A 141 4.59 -18.28 -7.25
CA LEU A 141 3.79 -17.42 -6.39
C LEU A 141 4.52 -17.06 -5.11
N LEU A 142 5.25 -18.02 -4.53
CA LEU A 142 6.05 -17.80 -3.34
C LEU A 142 7.13 -16.72 -3.58
N LYS A 143 7.83 -16.77 -4.72
CA LYS A 143 8.82 -15.75 -5.10
C LYS A 143 8.21 -14.38 -5.27
N LEU A 144 7.01 -14.28 -5.87
CA LEU A 144 6.30 -13.02 -6.04
C LEU A 144 5.80 -12.46 -4.71
N ASN A 145 5.30 -13.33 -3.82
CA ASN A 145 4.89 -12.95 -2.46
C ASN A 145 6.08 -12.48 -1.61
N PHE A 146 7.24 -13.12 -1.75
CA PHE A 146 8.48 -12.65 -1.14
C PHE A 146 8.91 -11.29 -1.72
N GLY A 147 8.81 -11.12 -3.04
CA GLY A 147 9.14 -9.86 -3.72
C GLY A 147 8.32 -8.67 -3.21
N ILE A 148 6.99 -8.83 -3.05
CA ILE A 148 6.15 -7.75 -2.52
C ILE A 148 6.44 -7.47 -1.04
N MET A 149 6.75 -8.52 -0.27
CA MET A 149 7.16 -8.36 1.13
C MET A 149 8.45 -7.53 1.23
N CYS A 150 9.49 -7.86 0.45
CA CYS A 150 10.74 -7.09 0.41
C CYS A 150 10.52 -5.65 -0.05
N LEU A 151 9.69 -5.44 -1.09
CA LEU A 151 9.36 -4.11 -1.60
C LEU A 151 8.76 -3.22 -0.51
N HIS A 152 7.90 -3.78 0.34
CA HIS A 152 7.27 -3.03 1.43
C HIS A 152 8.15 -2.91 2.68
N ILE A 153 9.08 -3.84 2.90
CA ILE A 153 10.16 -3.66 3.89
C ILE A 153 10.98 -2.44 3.52
N MET A 154 11.46 -2.36 2.29
CA MET A 154 12.23 -1.22 1.79
C MET A 154 11.45 0.09 1.89
N LEU A 155 10.18 0.09 1.43
CA LEU A 155 9.32 1.28 1.52
C LEU A 155 9.24 1.82 2.94
N MET A 156 8.90 0.98 3.91
CA MET A 156 8.69 1.42 5.29
C MET A 156 10.01 1.80 5.98
N SER A 157 11.08 1.06 5.73
CA SER A 157 12.42 1.41 6.24
C SER A 157 12.88 2.77 5.70
N THR A 158 12.72 3.00 4.39
CA THR A 158 13.05 4.28 3.75
C THR A 158 12.25 5.44 4.37
N PHE A 159 10.94 5.25 4.60
CA PHE A 159 10.11 6.29 5.23
C PHE A 159 10.42 6.53 6.72
N VAL A 160 11.06 5.59 7.40
CA VAL A 160 11.59 5.82 8.76
C VAL A 160 12.82 6.74 8.70
N ALA A 161 13.75 6.50 7.78
CA ALA A 161 15.03 7.20 7.70
C ALA A 161 14.95 8.55 6.97
N LEU A 162 14.16 8.63 5.90
CA LEU A 162 14.16 9.75 4.97
C LEU A 162 13.81 11.11 5.61
N PRO A 163 12.80 11.22 6.52
CA PRO A 163 12.50 12.51 7.15
C PRO A 163 13.69 13.09 7.91
N GLY A 164 14.39 12.28 8.70
CA GLY A 164 15.58 12.73 9.43
C GLY A 164 16.72 13.17 8.51
N GLN A 165 16.92 12.47 7.40
CA GLN A 165 17.93 12.85 6.40
C GLN A 165 17.59 14.17 5.67
N LEU A 166 16.31 14.39 5.37
CA LEU A 166 15.84 15.65 4.77
C LEU A 166 16.01 16.83 5.72
N GLU A 167 15.72 16.64 7.01
CA GLU A 167 15.96 17.68 8.04
C GLU A 167 17.46 17.97 8.20
N ALA A 168 18.30 16.95 8.22
CA ALA A 168 19.75 17.09 8.26
C ALA A 168 20.31 17.83 7.04
N ALA A 169 19.65 17.66 5.86
CA ALA A 169 19.96 18.43 4.65
C ALA A 169 19.41 19.87 4.66
N GLY A 170 18.81 20.31 5.78
CA GLY A 170 18.26 21.66 5.93
C GLY A 170 16.85 21.86 5.34
N PHE A 171 16.15 20.77 5.00
CA PHE A 171 14.80 20.85 4.45
C PHE A 171 13.76 20.63 5.55
N PRO A 172 12.90 21.63 5.85
CA PRO A 172 12.00 21.58 7.00
C PRO A 172 10.96 20.46 6.90
N ALA A 173 10.66 19.79 8.01
CA ALA A 173 9.65 18.72 8.09
C ALA A 173 8.28 19.13 7.54
N ALA A 174 7.86 20.38 7.76
CA ALA A 174 6.61 20.93 7.26
C ALA A 174 6.53 20.97 5.71
N GLU A 175 7.65 20.85 5.02
CA GLU A 175 7.74 20.93 3.56
C GLU A 175 8.03 19.58 2.89
N HIS A 176 8.30 18.50 3.65
CA HIS A 176 8.62 17.17 3.10
C HIS A 176 7.57 16.67 2.10
N TRP A 177 6.31 17.00 2.33
CA TRP A 177 5.21 16.64 1.43
C TRP A 177 5.42 17.15 0.00
N LYS A 178 6.12 18.27 -0.20
CA LYS A 178 6.41 18.83 -1.53
C LYS A 178 7.29 17.87 -2.34
N ILE A 179 8.35 17.34 -1.71
CA ILE A 179 9.24 16.36 -2.35
C ILE A 179 8.46 15.10 -2.69
N TYR A 180 7.73 14.54 -1.70
CA TYR A 180 6.98 13.30 -1.90
C TYR A 180 5.92 13.44 -3.00
N LEU A 181 5.18 14.55 -3.01
CA LEU A 181 4.16 14.79 -4.03
C LEU A 181 4.78 14.93 -5.41
N VAL A 182 5.81 15.76 -5.56
CA VAL A 182 6.45 16.01 -6.88
C VAL A 182 7.08 14.72 -7.43
N THR A 183 7.86 14.02 -6.62
CA THR A 183 8.51 12.78 -7.05
C THR A 183 7.50 11.67 -7.35
N MET A 184 6.41 11.59 -6.60
CA MET A 184 5.33 10.65 -6.83
C MET A 184 4.57 10.94 -8.15
N VAL A 185 4.22 12.20 -8.41
CA VAL A 185 3.53 12.60 -9.65
C VAL A 185 4.41 12.33 -10.87
N ILE A 186 5.69 12.70 -10.82
CA ILE A 186 6.65 12.40 -11.89
C ILE A 186 6.74 10.89 -12.11
N SER A 187 6.82 10.11 -11.02
CA SER A 187 6.88 8.65 -11.11
C SER A 187 5.63 8.06 -11.73
N PHE A 188 4.43 8.49 -11.36
CA PHE A 188 3.19 8.00 -11.97
C PHE A 188 3.13 8.26 -13.47
N ILE A 189 3.55 9.44 -13.92
CA ILE A 189 3.62 9.75 -15.34
C ILE A 189 4.64 8.85 -16.05
N ALA A 190 5.83 8.70 -15.46
CA ALA A 190 6.91 7.90 -16.02
C ALA A 190 6.62 6.38 -16.05
N VAL A 191 5.79 5.87 -15.11
CA VAL A 191 5.40 4.44 -15.05
C VAL A 191 4.60 4.00 -16.28
N VAL A 192 3.75 4.89 -16.84
CA VAL A 192 2.83 4.54 -17.95
C VAL A 192 3.54 3.94 -19.16
N PRO A 193 4.58 4.57 -19.75
CA PRO A 193 5.26 4.01 -20.91
C PRO A 193 5.95 2.67 -20.63
N PHE A 194 6.46 2.47 -19.40
CA PHE A 194 7.08 1.20 -19.02
C PHE A 194 6.06 0.06 -18.91
N ILE A 195 4.86 0.34 -18.36
CA ILE A 195 3.77 -0.64 -18.30
C ILE A 195 3.32 -1.00 -19.72
N ILE A 196 3.11 -0.02 -20.59
CA ILE A 196 2.75 -0.26 -21.98
C ILE A 196 3.82 -1.11 -22.66
N TYR A 197 5.09 -0.77 -22.49
CA TYR A 197 6.19 -1.56 -23.04
C TYR A 197 6.20 -2.99 -22.50
N ALA A 198 6.02 -3.17 -21.19
CA ALA A 198 6.00 -4.49 -20.54
C ALA A 198 4.88 -5.38 -21.09
N GLU A 199 3.67 -4.83 -21.29
CA GLU A 199 2.49 -5.59 -21.72
C GLU A 199 2.46 -5.77 -23.24
N VAL A 200 2.56 -4.70 -24.02
CA VAL A 200 2.46 -4.76 -25.49
C VAL A 200 3.61 -5.55 -26.11
N LYS A 201 4.82 -5.32 -25.63
CA LYS A 201 6.01 -6.06 -26.10
C LYS A 201 6.23 -7.39 -25.38
N ARG A 202 5.37 -7.76 -24.43
CA ARG A 202 5.50 -8.99 -23.60
C ARG A 202 6.88 -9.12 -22.92
N LYS A 203 7.46 -7.99 -22.49
CA LYS A 203 8.80 -7.90 -21.87
C LYS A 203 8.74 -7.72 -20.34
N MET A 204 7.68 -8.21 -19.69
CA MET A 204 7.45 -8.03 -18.22
C MET A 204 8.68 -8.43 -17.39
N LYS A 205 9.34 -9.56 -17.71
CA LYS A 205 10.55 -9.99 -16.99
C LYS A 205 11.69 -8.98 -17.07
N ARG A 206 11.90 -8.36 -18.25
CA ARG A 206 12.97 -7.36 -18.42
C ARG A 206 12.68 -6.09 -17.65
N VAL A 207 11.42 -5.61 -17.68
CA VAL A 207 11.00 -4.43 -16.92
C VAL A 207 11.09 -4.72 -15.42
N PHE A 208 10.68 -5.91 -14.97
CA PHE A 208 10.81 -6.32 -13.58
C PHE A 208 12.27 -6.28 -13.09
N LEU A 209 13.19 -6.88 -13.85
CA LEU A 209 14.62 -6.86 -13.50
C LEU A 209 15.22 -5.46 -13.53
N PHE A 210 14.80 -4.63 -14.48
CA PHE A 210 15.16 -3.22 -14.52
C PHE A 210 14.71 -2.49 -13.25
N CYS A 211 13.47 -2.72 -12.78
CA CYS A 211 12.96 -2.10 -11.57
C CYS A 211 13.73 -2.54 -10.32
N VAL A 212 14.08 -3.83 -10.22
CA VAL A 212 14.90 -4.32 -9.09
C VAL A 212 16.29 -3.67 -9.09
N ALA A 213 16.92 -3.56 -10.26
CA ALA A 213 18.20 -2.85 -10.38
C ALA A 213 18.07 -1.36 -10.04
N LEU A 214 16.96 -0.74 -10.46
CA LEU A 214 16.69 0.67 -10.17
C LEU A 214 16.45 0.91 -8.67
N LEU A 215 15.76 -0.01 -7.97
CA LEU A 215 15.63 0.04 -6.51
C LEU A 215 16.99 -0.01 -5.83
N LEU A 216 17.84 -0.97 -6.22
CA LEU A 216 19.19 -1.07 -5.67
C LEU A 216 19.99 0.22 -5.87
N ILE A 217 19.91 0.81 -7.06
CA ILE A 217 20.57 2.09 -7.34
C ILE A 217 19.97 3.20 -6.47
N ALA A 218 18.65 3.23 -6.30
CA ALA A 218 17.98 4.23 -5.47
C ALA A 218 18.46 4.18 -4.00
N GLU A 219 18.53 2.97 -3.42
CA GLU A 219 19.00 2.80 -2.05
C GLU A 219 20.49 3.15 -1.89
N ILE A 220 21.34 2.80 -2.87
CA ILE A 220 22.75 3.21 -2.87
C ILE A 220 22.89 4.74 -2.94
N VAL A 221 22.06 5.41 -3.77
CA VAL A 221 22.07 6.87 -3.86
C VAL A 221 21.59 7.50 -2.56
N LEU A 222 20.53 6.98 -1.94
CA LEU A 222 20.03 7.46 -0.65
C LEU A 222 21.07 7.26 0.47
N TRP A 223 21.70 6.09 0.50
CA TRP A 223 22.78 5.80 1.45
C TRP A 223 23.99 6.71 1.25
N GLY A 224 24.39 6.93 -0.01
CA GLY A 224 25.54 7.79 -0.35
C GLY A 224 25.30 9.29 -0.25
N ALA A 225 24.05 9.72 -0.10
CA ALA A 225 23.67 11.14 -0.17
C ALA A 225 24.28 12.03 0.94
N GLY A 226 24.63 11.45 2.11
CA GLY A 226 25.39 12.15 3.17
C GLY A 226 24.82 13.50 3.61
N GLY A 227 23.51 13.71 3.48
CA GLY A 227 22.82 14.97 3.78
C GLY A 227 22.80 15.99 2.62
N TYR A 228 23.22 15.59 1.41
CA TYR A 228 23.08 16.46 0.23
C TYR A 228 21.64 16.38 -0.32
N PHE A 229 20.93 17.49 -0.25
CA PHE A 229 19.51 17.59 -0.60
C PHE A 229 19.16 17.02 -1.99
N TRP A 230 19.90 17.41 -3.03
CA TRP A 230 19.60 16.96 -4.41
C TRP A 230 19.85 15.48 -4.65
N GLU A 231 20.79 14.88 -3.94
CA GLU A 231 21.04 13.44 -3.99
C GLU A 231 19.91 12.68 -3.30
N LEU A 232 19.40 13.17 -2.16
CA LEU A 232 18.20 12.63 -1.52
C LEU A 232 16.99 12.70 -2.45
N VAL A 233 16.75 13.84 -3.09
CA VAL A 233 15.63 14.00 -4.05
C VAL A 233 15.79 13.05 -5.23
N ALA A 234 17.00 12.90 -5.78
CA ALA A 234 17.26 11.95 -6.87
C ALA A 234 17.01 10.50 -6.43
N GLY A 235 17.50 10.09 -5.26
CA GLY A 235 17.27 8.76 -4.69
C GLY A 235 15.77 8.47 -4.50
N VAL A 236 15.04 9.41 -3.90
CA VAL A 236 13.58 9.31 -3.72
C VAL A 236 12.84 9.20 -5.07
N GLN A 237 13.27 9.96 -6.08
CA GLN A 237 12.67 9.89 -7.42
C GLN A 237 12.87 8.52 -8.06
N LEU A 238 14.09 7.98 -7.99
CA LEU A 238 14.40 6.64 -8.50
C LEU A 238 13.63 5.57 -7.74
N PHE A 239 13.57 5.69 -6.41
CA PHE A 239 12.82 4.79 -5.54
C PHE A 239 11.33 4.74 -5.92
N PHE A 240 10.65 5.88 -5.98
CA PHE A 240 9.23 5.91 -6.33
C PHE A 240 8.95 5.43 -7.75
N LEU A 241 9.83 5.68 -8.70
CA LEU A 241 9.68 5.15 -10.06
C LEU A 241 9.73 3.62 -10.05
N ALA A 242 10.72 3.04 -9.42
CA ALA A 242 10.87 1.58 -9.34
C ALA A 242 9.76 0.94 -8.51
N PHE A 243 9.42 1.54 -7.37
CA PHE A 243 8.35 1.08 -6.47
C PHE A 243 6.99 1.05 -7.19
N ASN A 244 6.58 2.14 -7.82
CA ASN A 244 5.28 2.22 -8.51
C ASN A 244 5.20 1.26 -9.71
N LEU A 245 6.31 1.04 -10.42
CA LEU A 245 6.39 0.04 -11.48
C LEU A 245 6.20 -1.38 -10.94
N LEU A 246 6.90 -1.74 -9.86
CA LEU A 246 6.78 -3.07 -9.25
C LEU A 246 5.41 -3.27 -8.61
N GLU A 247 4.85 -2.24 -7.98
CA GLU A 247 3.49 -2.28 -7.40
C GLU A 247 2.41 -2.51 -8.47
N ALA A 248 2.62 -2.03 -9.70
CA ALA A 248 1.74 -2.31 -10.82
C ALA A 248 1.99 -3.71 -11.44
N LEU A 249 3.24 -4.15 -11.53
CA LEU A 249 3.60 -5.41 -12.20
C LEU A 249 3.33 -6.64 -11.34
N LEU A 250 3.61 -6.59 -10.03
CA LEU A 250 3.50 -7.74 -9.13
C LEU A 250 2.08 -8.31 -9.04
N PRO A 251 1.00 -7.52 -8.84
CA PRO A 251 -0.36 -8.06 -8.82
C PRO A 251 -0.76 -8.68 -10.17
N SER A 252 -0.31 -8.08 -11.28
CA SER A 252 -0.55 -8.60 -12.62
C SER A 252 0.13 -9.98 -12.80
N LEU A 253 1.37 -10.14 -12.32
CA LEU A 253 2.09 -11.41 -12.36
C LEU A 253 1.43 -12.46 -11.47
N ILE A 254 1.03 -12.11 -10.24
CA ILE A 254 0.28 -13.01 -9.35
C ILE A 254 -0.98 -13.52 -10.03
N SER A 255 -1.76 -12.61 -10.65
CA SER A 255 -2.98 -12.99 -11.35
C SER A 255 -2.75 -13.90 -12.56
N LYS A 256 -1.64 -13.70 -13.29
CA LYS A 256 -1.27 -14.50 -14.48
C LYS A 256 -0.71 -15.89 -14.11
N GLU A 257 0.07 -15.98 -13.03
CA GLU A 257 0.68 -17.23 -12.57
C GLU A 257 -0.25 -18.07 -11.67
N SER A 258 -1.34 -17.46 -11.18
CA SER A 258 -2.30 -18.16 -10.32
C SER A 258 -3.09 -19.21 -11.10
N PRO A 259 -3.22 -20.45 -10.58
CA PRO A 259 -4.07 -21.46 -11.18
C PRO A 259 -5.53 -20.99 -11.29
N ALA A 260 -6.23 -21.51 -12.29
CA ALA A 260 -7.65 -21.20 -12.47
C ALA A 260 -8.46 -21.55 -11.22
N GLY A 261 -9.31 -20.63 -10.77
CA GLY A 261 -10.12 -20.79 -9.55
C GLY A 261 -9.42 -20.45 -8.22
N TYR A 262 -8.12 -20.13 -8.23
CA TYR A 262 -7.35 -19.79 -7.00
C TYR A 262 -6.88 -18.34 -6.91
N LYS A 263 -7.22 -17.51 -7.90
CA LYS A 263 -6.78 -16.11 -7.96
C LYS A 263 -7.11 -15.31 -6.69
N GLY A 264 -8.30 -15.48 -6.14
CA GLY A 264 -8.70 -14.79 -4.90
C GLY A 264 -7.83 -15.20 -3.70
N THR A 265 -7.51 -16.50 -3.56
CA THR A 265 -6.62 -16.99 -2.51
C THR A 265 -5.18 -16.48 -2.71
N ALA A 266 -4.68 -16.50 -3.96
CA ALA A 266 -3.34 -16.01 -4.28
C ALA A 266 -3.20 -14.50 -4.00
N MET A 267 -4.21 -13.70 -4.37
CA MET A 267 -4.23 -12.27 -4.06
C MET A 267 -4.35 -11.99 -2.55
N GLY A 268 -5.07 -12.84 -1.81
CA GLY A 268 -5.14 -12.74 -0.34
C GLY A 268 -3.77 -12.98 0.31
N ILE A 269 -3.04 -14.03 -0.12
CA ILE A 269 -1.68 -14.31 0.37
C ILE A 269 -0.72 -13.18 -0.03
N TYR A 270 -0.84 -12.66 -1.25
CA TYR A 270 -0.07 -11.52 -1.72
C TYR A 270 -0.26 -10.29 -0.83
N SER A 271 -1.52 -9.91 -0.54
CA SER A 271 -1.81 -8.78 0.35
C SER A 271 -1.31 -9.02 1.79
N THR A 272 -1.41 -10.26 2.28
CA THR A 272 -0.86 -10.62 3.60
C THR A 272 0.66 -10.45 3.63
N SER A 273 1.36 -10.91 2.59
CA SER A 273 2.81 -10.74 2.46
C SER A 273 3.21 -9.26 2.39
N GLN A 274 2.44 -8.44 1.69
CA GLN A 274 2.59 -6.99 1.63
C GLN A 274 2.53 -6.35 3.02
N PHE A 275 1.49 -6.64 3.80
CA PHE A 275 1.33 -6.07 5.15
C PHE A 275 2.35 -6.61 6.16
N ILE A 276 2.79 -7.86 6.02
CA ILE A 276 3.92 -8.39 6.79
C ILE A 276 5.19 -7.58 6.47
N GLY A 277 5.44 -7.28 5.19
CA GLY A 277 6.54 -6.42 4.77
C GLY A 277 6.49 -5.03 5.40
N VAL A 278 5.31 -4.39 5.42
CA VAL A 278 5.09 -3.10 6.10
C VAL A 278 5.47 -3.17 7.58
N ALA A 279 5.00 -4.21 8.29
CA ALA A 279 5.28 -4.38 9.72
C ALA A 279 6.77 -4.61 10.00
N ILE A 280 7.40 -5.51 9.24
CA ILE A 280 8.83 -5.82 9.35
C ILE A 280 9.66 -4.57 9.03
N GLY A 281 9.37 -3.87 7.93
CA GLY A 281 10.13 -2.70 7.49
C GLY A 281 10.09 -1.56 8.50
N GLY A 282 8.92 -1.27 9.07
CA GLY A 282 8.80 -0.27 10.13
C GLY A 282 9.58 -0.65 11.40
N ALA A 283 9.51 -1.93 11.80
CA ALA A 283 10.22 -2.42 12.98
C ALA A 283 11.75 -2.45 12.77
N LEU A 284 12.21 -3.01 11.64
CA LEU A 284 13.64 -3.07 11.32
C LEU A 284 14.22 -1.68 11.06
N GLY A 285 13.52 -0.84 10.29
CA GLY A 285 13.94 0.53 10.03
C GLY A 285 14.13 1.31 11.32
N GLY A 286 13.13 1.29 12.21
CA GLY A 286 13.23 1.97 13.51
C GLY A 286 14.30 1.37 14.43
N TRP A 287 14.52 0.05 14.40
CA TRP A 287 15.55 -0.60 15.18
C TRP A 287 16.96 -0.24 14.71
N VAL A 288 17.20 -0.24 13.40
CA VAL A 288 18.48 0.14 12.80
C VAL A 288 18.77 1.63 12.99
N ASP A 289 17.76 2.48 12.78
CA ASP A 289 17.86 3.92 13.03
C ASP A 289 18.25 4.24 14.48
N GLY A 290 17.67 3.52 15.44
CA GLY A 290 17.96 3.68 16.86
C GLY A 290 19.32 3.13 17.32
N LEU A 291 19.89 2.15 16.61
CA LEU A 291 21.19 1.53 16.96
C LEU A 291 22.39 2.17 16.24
N PHE A 292 22.18 2.64 15.04
CA PHE A 292 23.23 3.17 14.17
C PHE A 292 22.91 4.62 13.78
N ASP A 293 22.34 4.81 12.63
CA ASP A 293 21.91 6.10 12.09
C ASP A 293 20.87 5.91 10.97
N SER A 294 20.17 7.00 10.65
CA SER A 294 19.15 6.98 9.58
C SER A 294 19.75 6.64 8.21
N GLN A 295 21.03 6.91 7.97
CA GLN A 295 21.69 6.60 6.70
C GLN A 295 21.89 5.09 6.52
N THR A 296 22.22 4.38 7.60
CA THR A 296 22.42 2.92 7.59
C THR A 296 21.13 2.16 7.27
N VAL A 297 19.96 2.74 7.55
CA VAL A 297 18.66 2.13 7.25
C VAL A 297 18.47 1.86 5.75
N PHE A 298 19.05 2.67 4.86
CA PHE A 298 18.98 2.46 3.41
C PHE A 298 19.77 1.24 2.91
N LEU A 299 20.51 0.55 3.78
CA LEU A 299 21.20 -0.71 3.47
C LEU A 299 20.37 -1.96 3.80
N LEU A 300 19.16 -1.81 4.38
CA LEU A 300 18.24 -2.91 4.66
C LEU A 300 17.57 -3.40 3.39
#